data_f00818d8359e8403932d8205de16387c
#
_entry.id   f00818d8359e8403932d8205de16387c
#
_cell.length_a   1.000
_cell.length_b   1.000
_cell.length_c   1.000
_cell.angle_alpha   90.00
_cell.angle_beta   90.00
_cell.angle_gamma   90.00
#
_symmetry.space_group_name_H-M   'P 1'
#
loop_
_entity.id
_entity.type
_entity.pdbx_description
1 polymer ?
#
loop_
_entity_poly.entity_id
_entity_poly.type
_entity_poly.pdbx_seq_one_letter_code
_entity_poly.pdbx_strand_id
1 'polypeptide(L)'
;MGQDIAEITEGWDYDPNEVRARWIEAADGSRKLQLRLDLGVFQMEPDGRPDGTQPHRYPSLLEYYLAEERKHTRGVLAEPLDTDACSALQQEAMQYYYRIMACHSLGEWERVRDDSDHALDLIDLASEYAADDETAWHFSQMFPYMRMMNARALAEIAMSEGNYAEAAKQAQEAVDEIEGFFKENYDSVNEDGSEVATPGELVSVRELLAEVEKRRPMTETETLQRELARAIELENYERAAQLRDKLKGLKGFGHTVRGGAKKRPRAGGSGE
;
A
#
# COMPACT_ATOMS: atom_id res chain seq x y z
N MET A 1 -15.10 17.50 35.81
CA MET A 1 -14.41 17.41 34.52
C MET A 1 -15.19 18.25 33.53
N GLY A 2 -14.53 19.23 32.90
CA GLY A 2 -15.13 20.02 31.84
C GLY A 2 -15.58 19.13 30.69
N GLN A 3 -16.69 19.48 30.07
CA GLN A 3 -17.19 18.82 28.86
C GLN A 3 -16.67 19.54 27.59
N ASP A 4 -15.77 20.52 27.76
CA ASP A 4 -15.24 21.32 26.67
C ASP A 4 -14.06 20.60 26.02
N ILE A 5 -14.13 20.47 24.70
CA ILE A 5 -13.05 19.89 23.88
C ILE A 5 -11.78 20.76 23.87
N ALA A 6 -11.88 22.04 24.25
CA ALA A 6 -10.75 22.96 24.30
C ALA A 6 -9.60 22.43 25.18
N GLU A 7 -9.92 21.77 26.31
CA GLU A 7 -8.95 21.14 27.20
C GLU A 7 -8.18 20.00 26.51
N ILE A 8 -8.83 19.28 25.60
CA ILE A 8 -8.24 18.14 24.87
C ILE A 8 -7.37 18.61 23.71
N THR A 9 -7.72 19.74 23.11
CA THR A 9 -7.06 20.31 21.92
C THR A 9 -6.06 21.41 22.24
N GLU A 10 -5.87 21.75 23.53
CA GLU A 10 -4.89 22.75 23.94
C GLU A 10 -3.47 22.40 23.43
N GLY A 11 -2.87 23.36 22.71
CA GLY A 11 -1.54 23.14 22.12
C GLY A 11 -1.51 22.15 20.94
N TRP A 12 -2.68 21.71 20.45
CA TRP A 12 -2.81 20.81 19.32
C TRP A 12 -3.80 21.37 18.29
N ASP A 13 -3.38 22.46 17.65
CA ASP A 13 -4.20 23.18 16.69
C ASP A 13 -4.44 22.37 15.42
N TYR A 14 -5.62 22.54 14.82
CA TYR A 14 -5.90 22.01 13.49
C TYR A 14 -5.15 22.80 12.42
N ASP A 15 -4.60 22.07 11.43
CA ASP A 15 -4.00 22.64 10.22
C ASP A 15 -4.66 21.99 9.00
N PRO A 16 -5.28 22.75 8.08
CA PRO A 16 -5.94 22.17 6.91
C PRO A 16 -4.96 21.52 5.92
N ASN A 17 -3.66 21.79 6.05
CA ASN A 17 -2.62 21.26 5.15
C ASN A 17 -1.88 20.05 5.75
N GLU A 18 -2.15 19.69 7.00
CA GLU A 18 -1.46 18.61 7.71
C GLU A 18 -2.44 17.67 8.40
N VAL A 19 -2.25 16.37 8.21
CA VAL A 19 -2.91 15.36 9.03
C VAL A 19 -2.17 15.28 10.37
N ARG A 20 -2.85 15.65 11.47
CA ARG A 20 -2.29 15.62 12.81
C ARG A 20 -2.92 14.52 13.64
N ALA A 21 -2.11 13.55 14.02
CA ALA A 21 -2.51 12.46 14.90
C ALA A 21 -1.58 12.33 16.10
N ARG A 22 -2.04 11.64 17.14
CA ARG A 22 -1.23 11.33 18.32
C ARG A 22 -1.71 10.07 19.00
N TRP A 23 -0.79 9.43 19.70
CA TRP A 23 -1.11 8.39 20.66
C TRP A 23 -1.39 9.03 22.03
N ILE A 24 -2.37 8.50 22.72
CA ILE A 24 -2.66 8.83 24.11
C ILE A 24 -2.80 7.57 24.96
N GLU A 25 -2.64 7.72 26.26
CA GLU A 25 -3.03 6.71 27.25
C GLU A 25 -4.36 7.14 27.87
N ALA A 26 -5.36 6.30 27.77
CA ALA A 26 -6.69 6.57 28.34
C ALA A 26 -6.66 6.32 29.86
N ALA A 27 -7.71 6.75 30.55
CA ALA A 27 -7.83 6.66 32.01
C ALA A 27 -7.78 5.20 32.54
N ASP A 28 -8.09 4.22 31.72
CA ASP A 28 -8.03 2.79 32.01
C ASP A 28 -6.68 2.16 31.69
N GLY A 29 -5.69 2.97 31.25
CA GLY A 29 -4.36 2.53 30.85
C GLY A 29 -4.29 1.99 29.42
N SER A 30 -5.39 1.97 28.67
CA SER A 30 -5.38 1.54 27.27
C SER A 30 -4.81 2.64 26.38
N ARG A 31 -4.09 2.22 25.33
CA ARG A 31 -3.56 3.14 24.33
C ARG A 31 -4.66 3.46 23.32
N LYS A 32 -4.82 4.74 22.97
CA LYS A 32 -5.79 5.19 21.95
C LYS A 32 -5.10 6.05 20.92
N LEU A 33 -5.63 6.03 19.70
CA LEU A 33 -5.20 6.88 18.61
C LEU A 33 -6.17 8.06 18.48
N GLN A 34 -5.63 9.28 18.40
CA GLN A 34 -6.43 10.48 18.15
C GLN A 34 -6.03 11.13 16.84
N LEU A 35 -7.03 11.52 16.06
CA LEU A 35 -6.90 12.29 14.81
C LEU A 35 -7.55 13.67 15.02
N ARG A 36 -6.79 14.75 14.74
CA ARG A 36 -7.29 16.12 14.82
C ARG A 36 -8.07 16.50 13.57
N LEU A 37 -9.31 16.91 13.75
CA LEU A 37 -10.18 17.45 12.72
C LEU A 37 -10.45 18.92 12.99
N ASP A 38 -10.98 19.65 12.01
CA ASP A 38 -11.31 21.07 12.13
C ASP A 38 -12.23 21.38 13.32
N LEU A 39 -13.30 20.60 13.49
CA LEU A 39 -14.30 20.78 14.56
C LEU A 39 -14.11 19.86 15.77
N GLY A 40 -13.09 18.98 15.77
CA GLY A 40 -12.98 18.03 16.86
C GLY A 40 -11.81 17.07 16.79
N VAL A 41 -11.96 15.95 17.45
CA VAL A 41 -11.00 14.87 17.54
C VAL A 41 -11.74 13.55 17.35
N PHE A 42 -11.25 12.71 16.43
CA PHE A 42 -11.63 11.31 16.45
C PHE A 42 -10.69 10.56 17.37
N GLN A 43 -11.26 9.76 18.25
CA GLN A 43 -10.52 8.82 19.09
C GLN A 43 -10.88 7.41 18.68
N MET A 44 -9.86 6.62 18.38
CA MET A 44 -9.99 5.29 17.80
C MET A 44 -9.27 4.25 18.63
N GLU A 45 -9.79 3.02 18.60
CA GLU A 45 -9.07 1.87 19.10
C GLU A 45 -7.86 1.57 18.19
N PRO A 46 -6.72 1.13 18.78
CA PRO A 46 -5.55 0.79 18.00
C PRO A 46 -5.72 -0.49 17.18
N ASP A 47 -6.51 -1.44 17.68
CA ASP A 47 -6.68 -2.77 17.12
C ASP A 47 -8.17 -3.10 16.95
N GLY A 48 -8.49 -4.00 16.02
CA GLY A 48 -9.85 -4.34 15.67
C GLY A 48 -10.58 -3.17 14.99
N ARG A 49 -11.90 -3.14 15.11
CA ARG A 49 -12.70 -2.05 14.54
C ARG A 49 -12.40 -0.72 15.25
N PRO A 50 -12.19 0.40 14.52
CA PRO A 50 -11.75 1.66 15.12
C PRO A 50 -12.68 2.26 16.19
N ASP A 51 -13.98 1.97 16.15
CA ASP A 51 -14.95 2.38 17.16
C ASP A 51 -15.01 1.45 18.39
N GLY A 52 -14.24 0.34 18.38
CA GLY A 52 -14.17 -0.64 19.44
C GLY A 52 -15.40 -1.56 19.55
N THR A 53 -16.35 -1.47 18.63
CA THR A 53 -17.53 -2.35 18.62
C THR A 53 -17.22 -3.71 17.96
N GLN A 54 -18.02 -4.71 18.30
CA GLN A 54 -17.94 -6.05 17.72
C GLN A 54 -19.31 -6.44 17.14
N PRO A 55 -19.59 -6.04 15.89
CA PRO A 55 -20.85 -6.32 15.22
C PRO A 55 -21.04 -7.84 15.12
N HIS A 56 -22.22 -8.32 15.45
CA HIS A 56 -22.55 -9.76 15.43
C HIS A 56 -21.57 -10.64 16.22
N ARG A 57 -20.77 -10.07 17.15
CA ARG A 57 -19.67 -10.72 17.92
C ARG A 57 -18.45 -11.08 17.04
N TYR A 58 -18.27 -10.41 15.91
CA TYR A 58 -17.09 -10.48 15.08
C TYR A 58 -16.23 -9.21 15.25
N PRO A 59 -14.94 -9.28 14.93
CA PRO A 59 -14.03 -8.12 15.03
C PRO A 59 -14.49 -6.93 14.17
N SER A 60 -15.16 -7.21 13.03
CA SER A 60 -15.70 -6.21 12.13
C SER A 60 -16.89 -6.79 11.33
N LEU A 61 -17.56 -5.97 10.54
CA LEU A 61 -18.60 -6.41 9.59
C LEU A 61 -18.00 -7.24 8.46
N LEU A 62 -16.81 -6.88 7.98
CA LEU A 62 -16.11 -7.67 6.97
C LEU A 62 -15.98 -9.13 7.42
N GLU A 63 -15.39 -9.37 8.61
CA GLU A 63 -15.22 -10.74 9.10
C GLU A 63 -16.55 -11.46 9.33
N TYR A 64 -17.59 -10.72 9.72
CA TYR A 64 -18.94 -11.30 9.81
C TYR A 64 -19.42 -11.79 8.45
N TYR A 65 -19.37 -10.96 7.40
CA TYR A 65 -19.85 -11.35 6.07
C TYR A 65 -18.98 -12.43 5.43
N LEU A 66 -17.67 -12.38 5.58
CA LEU A 66 -16.76 -13.44 5.15
C LEU A 66 -17.06 -14.78 5.87
N ALA A 67 -17.48 -14.72 7.13
CA ALA A 67 -17.90 -15.93 7.86
C ALA A 67 -19.25 -16.45 7.37
N GLU A 68 -20.20 -15.57 7.00
CA GLU A 68 -21.47 -15.97 6.38
C GLU A 68 -21.24 -16.62 5.00
N GLU A 69 -20.39 -16.03 4.16
CA GLU A 69 -19.99 -16.58 2.87
C GLU A 69 -19.45 -18.03 2.99
N ARG A 70 -18.55 -18.26 3.97
CA ARG A 70 -17.96 -19.61 4.21
C ARG A 70 -18.97 -20.66 4.70
N LYS A 71 -20.12 -20.26 5.24
CA LYS A 71 -21.17 -21.19 5.67
C LYS A 71 -21.91 -21.82 4.48
N HIS A 72 -21.88 -21.16 3.31
CA HIS A 72 -22.53 -21.65 2.12
C HIS A 72 -21.61 -22.57 1.33
N THR A 73 -22.17 -23.67 0.82
CA THR A 73 -21.45 -24.71 0.06
C THR A 73 -20.80 -24.20 -1.24
N ARG A 74 -21.22 -23.04 -1.73
CA ARG A 74 -20.66 -22.40 -2.92
C ARG A 74 -19.63 -21.32 -2.61
N GLY A 75 -19.40 -20.99 -1.32
CA GLY A 75 -18.50 -19.88 -0.94
C GLY A 75 -19.00 -18.51 -1.44
N VAL A 76 -20.30 -18.27 -1.38
CA VAL A 76 -20.94 -16.99 -1.75
C VAL A 76 -21.97 -16.64 -0.69
N LEU A 77 -22.29 -15.36 -0.52
CA LEU A 77 -23.38 -14.93 0.36
C LEU A 77 -24.73 -15.49 -0.17
N ALA A 78 -25.63 -15.80 0.77
CA ALA A 78 -26.95 -16.35 0.44
C ALA A 78 -27.83 -15.32 -0.30
N GLU A 79 -27.74 -14.07 0.12
CA GLU A 79 -28.53 -12.95 -0.37
C GLU A 79 -27.60 -11.77 -0.63
N PRO A 80 -27.90 -10.90 -1.60
CA PRO A 80 -27.20 -9.64 -1.78
C PRO A 80 -27.26 -8.78 -0.52
N LEU A 81 -26.29 -7.89 -0.35
CA LEU A 81 -26.26 -6.90 0.72
C LEU A 81 -27.36 -5.86 0.50
N ASP A 82 -28.26 -5.73 1.45
CA ASP A 82 -29.27 -4.69 1.43
C ASP A 82 -28.71 -3.29 1.70
N THR A 83 -29.53 -2.27 1.56
CA THR A 83 -29.13 -0.87 1.77
C THR A 83 -28.58 -0.59 3.19
N ASP A 84 -29.14 -1.25 4.21
CA ASP A 84 -28.71 -1.05 5.60
C ASP A 84 -27.34 -1.70 5.82
N ALA A 85 -27.12 -2.91 5.26
CA ALA A 85 -25.84 -3.59 5.28
C ALA A 85 -24.75 -2.80 4.54
N CYS A 86 -25.06 -2.30 3.34
CA CYS A 86 -24.14 -1.45 2.59
C CYS A 86 -23.79 -0.16 3.33
N SER A 87 -24.78 0.51 3.94
CA SER A 87 -24.55 1.71 4.74
C SER A 87 -23.66 1.43 5.95
N ALA A 88 -23.85 0.30 6.62
CA ALA A 88 -23.01 -0.11 7.76
C ALA A 88 -21.58 -0.44 7.34
N LEU A 89 -21.40 -1.11 6.21
CA LEU A 89 -20.06 -1.37 5.63
C LEU A 89 -19.36 -0.08 5.19
N GLN A 90 -20.09 0.86 4.58
CA GLN A 90 -19.53 2.16 4.23
C GLN A 90 -19.07 2.95 5.48
N GLN A 91 -19.85 2.90 6.56
CA GLN A 91 -19.43 3.49 7.82
C GLN A 91 -18.16 2.83 8.37
N GLU A 92 -18.06 1.50 8.28
CA GLU A 92 -16.85 0.77 8.68
C GLU A 92 -15.66 1.18 7.82
N ALA A 93 -15.79 1.22 6.50
CA ALA A 93 -14.72 1.66 5.59
C ALA A 93 -14.22 3.06 5.94
N MET A 94 -15.12 3.99 6.28
CA MET A 94 -14.75 5.34 6.71
C MET A 94 -13.99 5.37 8.05
N GLN A 95 -14.29 4.46 8.97
CA GLN A 95 -13.55 4.36 10.23
C GLN A 95 -12.10 3.90 9.97
N TYR A 96 -11.90 2.89 9.14
CA TYR A 96 -10.57 2.42 8.74
C TYR A 96 -9.82 3.49 7.95
N TYR A 97 -10.47 4.21 7.04
CA TYR A 97 -9.90 5.36 6.34
C TYR A 97 -9.30 6.40 7.30
N TYR A 98 -10.02 6.80 8.34
CA TYR A 98 -9.50 7.76 9.32
C TYR A 98 -8.34 7.19 10.14
N ARG A 99 -8.35 5.90 10.45
CA ARG A 99 -7.23 5.27 11.16
C ARG A 99 -6.01 5.13 10.26
N ILE A 100 -6.18 4.80 8.99
CA ILE A 100 -5.12 4.82 7.98
C ILE A 100 -4.46 6.20 7.90
N MET A 101 -5.23 7.27 7.78
CA MET A 101 -4.70 8.64 7.76
C MET A 101 -3.89 8.97 9.01
N ALA A 102 -4.41 8.62 10.18
CA ALA A 102 -3.75 8.87 11.45
C ALA A 102 -2.44 8.05 11.58
N CYS A 103 -2.48 6.76 11.28
CA CYS A 103 -1.31 5.87 11.30
C CYS A 103 -0.26 6.30 10.28
N HIS A 104 -0.68 6.69 9.07
CA HIS A 104 0.22 7.21 8.04
C HIS A 104 0.98 8.45 8.53
N SER A 105 0.29 9.42 9.15
CA SER A 105 0.93 10.65 9.66
C SER A 105 1.93 10.38 10.79
N LEU A 106 1.81 9.25 11.47
CA LEU A 106 2.70 8.79 12.54
C LEU A 106 3.80 7.83 12.07
N GLY A 107 3.78 7.42 10.78
CA GLY A 107 4.73 6.44 10.24
C GLY A 107 4.52 5.02 10.73
N GLU A 108 3.34 4.67 11.20
CA GLU A 108 2.95 3.33 11.69
C GLU A 108 2.56 2.42 10.51
N TRP A 109 3.55 2.08 9.68
CA TRP A 109 3.33 1.48 8.38
C TRP A 109 2.68 0.10 8.41
N GLU A 110 2.99 -0.75 9.41
CA GLU A 110 2.33 -2.04 9.57
C GLU A 110 0.83 -1.88 9.82
N ARG A 111 0.42 -0.86 10.59
CA ARG A 111 -0.99 -0.56 10.82
C ARG A 111 -1.66 -0.01 9.57
N VAL A 112 -0.96 0.84 8.82
CA VAL A 112 -1.48 1.34 7.52
C VAL A 112 -1.71 0.18 6.56
N ARG A 113 -0.78 -0.77 6.46
CA ARG A 113 -0.94 -1.99 5.65
C ARG A 113 -2.17 -2.78 6.09
N ASP A 114 -2.25 -3.16 7.36
CA ASP A 114 -3.32 -4.03 7.89
C ASP A 114 -4.71 -3.39 7.70
N ASP A 115 -4.82 -2.08 7.95
CA ASP A 115 -6.08 -1.34 7.78
C ASP A 115 -6.44 -1.14 6.30
N SER A 116 -5.47 -0.92 5.43
CA SER A 116 -5.71 -0.79 4.00
C SER A 116 -6.03 -2.13 3.33
N ASP A 117 -5.40 -3.24 3.76
CA ASP A 117 -5.78 -4.58 3.35
C ASP A 117 -7.24 -4.86 3.72
N HIS A 118 -7.64 -4.58 4.99
CA HIS A 118 -9.03 -4.70 5.43
C HIS A 118 -9.99 -3.85 4.58
N ALA A 119 -9.61 -2.61 4.29
CA ALA A 119 -10.46 -1.72 3.49
C ALA A 119 -10.60 -2.20 2.03
N LEU A 120 -9.54 -2.77 1.43
CA LEU A 120 -9.58 -3.36 0.09
C LEU A 120 -10.49 -4.59 0.06
N ASP A 121 -10.33 -5.51 1.01
CA ASP A 121 -11.19 -6.69 1.14
C ASP A 121 -12.67 -6.31 1.34
N LEU A 122 -12.93 -5.23 2.11
CA LEU A 122 -14.28 -4.71 2.31
C LEU A 122 -14.85 -4.11 1.02
N ILE A 123 -14.06 -3.38 0.25
CA ILE A 123 -14.47 -2.83 -1.05
C ILE A 123 -14.83 -3.98 -2.01
N ASP A 124 -14.00 -5.01 -2.09
CA ASP A 124 -14.22 -6.15 -2.95
C ASP A 124 -15.52 -6.88 -2.58
N LEU A 125 -15.71 -7.20 -1.30
CA LEU A 125 -16.93 -7.84 -0.80
C LEU A 125 -18.16 -6.98 -1.08
N ALA A 126 -18.12 -5.69 -0.75
CA ALA A 126 -19.26 -4.82 -0.93
C ALA A 126 -19.59 -4.58 -2.40
N SER A 127 -18.59 -4.48 -3.27
CA SER A 127 -18.77 -4.32 -4.72
C SER A 127 -19.35 -5.59 -5.37
N GLU A 128 -18.95 -6.78 -4.89
CA GLU A 128 -19.44 -8.05 -5.40
C GLU A 128 -20.89 -8.33 -5.01
N TYR A 129 -21.26 -8.01 -3.76
CA TYR A 129 -22.55 -8.40 -3.19
C TYR A 129 -23.56 -7.27 -3.04
N ALA A 130 -23.27 -6.04 -3.44
CA ALA A 130 -24.24 -4.95 -3.45
C ALA A 130 -25.46 -5.30 -4.31
N ALA A 131 -26.65 -4.89 -3.85
CA ALA A 131 -27.90 -5.21 -4.53
C ALA A 131 -28.08 -4.49 -5.88
N ASP A 132 -27.32 -3.43 -6.13
CA ASP A 132 -27.37 -2.62 -7.35
C ASP A 132 -26.00 -2.08 -7.76
N ASP A 133 -25.84 -1.77 -9.03
CA ASP A 133 -24.59 -1.31 -9.64
C ASP A 133 -24.14 0.07 -9.11
N GLU A 134 -25.07 0.95 -8.73
CA GLU A 134 -24.74 2.27 -8.19
C GLU A 134 -24.06 2.14 -6.83
N THR A 135 -24.60 1.29 -5.97
CA THR A 135 -24.01 0.98 -4.66
C THR A 135 -22.66 0.28 -4.82
N ALA A 136 -22.55 -0.70 -5.71
CA ALA A 136 -21.27 -1.37 -6.01
C ALA A 136 -20.22 -0.36 -6.48
N TRP A 137 -20.62 0.55 -7.38
CA TRP A 137 -19.75 1.60 -7.87
C TRP A 137 -19.26 2.57 -6.76
N HIS A 138 -20.13 2.90 -5.82
CA HIS A 138 -19.73 3.74 -4.66
C HIS A 138 -18.59 3.15 -3.86
N PHE A 139 -18.56 1.84 -3.65
CA PHE A 139 -17.44 1.16 -2.99
C PHE A 139 -16.21 1.14 -3.88
N SER A 140 -16.37 0.78 -5.15
CA SER A 140 -15.26 0.68 -6.11
C SER A 140 -14.47 2.00 -6.25
N GLN A 141 -15.12 3.16 -6.13
CA GLN A 141 -14.47 4.46 -6.17
C GLN A 141 -13.44 4.69 -5.05
N MET A 142 -13.50 3.93 -3.95
CA MET A 142 -12.55 4.03 -2.85
C MET A 142 -11.24 3.26 -3.14
N PHE A 143 -11.27 2.33 -4.10
CA PHE A 143 -10.15 1.45 -4.42
C PHE A 143 -8.84 2.19 -4.72
N PRO A 144 -8.76 3.21 -5.60
CA PRO A 144 -7.49 3.86 -5.93
C PRO A 144 -6.78 4.45 -4.72
N TYR A 145 -7.54 5.11 -3.84
CA TYR A 145 -6.97 5.70 -2.63
C TYR A 145 -6.47 4.62 -1.65
N MET A 146 -7.28 3.59 -1.38
CA MET A 146 -6.88 2.51 -0.46
C MET A 146 -5.68 1.74 -1.00
N ARG A 147 -5.64 1.46 -2.30
CA ARG A 147 -4.50 0.78 -2.95
C ARG A 147 -3.23 1.64 -2.93
N MET A 148 -3.35 2.95 -3.11
CA MET A 148 -2.24 3.89 -2.96
C MET A 148 -1.66 3.85 -1.53
N MET A 149 -2.51 3.91 -0.51
CA MET A 149 -2.07 3.86 0.90
C MET A 149 -1.44 2.53 1.26
N ASN A 150 -2.00 1.42 0.77
CA ASN A 150 -1.45 0.08 0.93
C ASN A 150 -0.05 -0.04 0.30
N ALA A 151 0.10 0.39 -0.94
CA ALA A 151 1.38 0.38 -1.64
C ALA A 151 2.45 1.23 -0.92
N ARG A 152 2.05 2.39 -0.39
CA ARG A 152 2.95 3.24 0.40
C ARG A 152 3.44 2.50 1.64
N ALA A 153 2.55 1.84 2.37
CA ALA A 153 2.90 1.08 3.56
C ALA A 153 3.82 -0.10 3.25
N LEU A 154 3.48 -0.91 2.24
CA LEU A 154 4.29 -2.04 1.81
C LEU A 154 5.70 -1.61 1.35
N ALA A 155 5.79 -0.50 0.60
CA ALA A 155 7.06 0.03 0.15
C ALA A 155 7.93 0.54 1.32
N GLU A 156 7.35 1.28 2.29
CA GLU A 156 8.09 1.77 3.45
C GLU A 156 8.58 0.62 4.36
N ILE A 157 7.75 -0.41 4.57
CA ILE A 157 8.14 -1.63 5.30
C ILE A 157 9.31 -2.30 4.59
N ALA A 158 9.19 -2.58 3.29
CA ALA A 158 10.24 -3.22 2.51
C ALA A 158 11.54 -2.40 2.48
N MET A 159 11.46 -1.06 2.37
CA MET A 159 12.62 -0.17 2.44
C MET A 159 13.28 -0.20 3.81
N SER A 160 12.50 -0.27 4.90
CA SER A 160 13.05 -0.38 6.26
C SER A 160 13.86 -1.65 6.47
N GLU A 161 13.50 -2.72 5.77
CA GLU A 161 14.21 -4.01 5.73
C GLU A 161 15.37 -4.03 4.72
N GLY A 162 15.58 -2.94 3.98
CA GLY A 162 16.59 -2.86 2.93
C GLY A 162 16.20 -3.56 1.62
N ASN A 163 14.96 -4.03 1.49
CA ASN A 163 14.45 -4.73 0.32
C ASN A 163 13.85 -3.77 -0.71
N TYR A 164 14.70 -2.94 -1.32
CA TYR A 164 14.27 -1.95 -2.32
C TYR A 164 13.69 -2.58 -3.59
N ALA A 165 14.02 -3.82 -3.92
CA ALA A 165 13.43 -4.52 -5.06
C ALA A 165 11.96 -4.84 -4.81
N GLU A 166 11.61 -5.30 -3.61
CA GLU A 166 10.21 -5.52 -3.22
C GLU A 166 9.45 -4.21 -3.12
N ALA A 167 10.05 -3.17 -2.53
CA ALA A 167 9.42 -1.84 -2.45
C ALA A 167 9.06 -1.30 -3.85
N ALA A 168 9.98 -1.39 -4.82
CA ALA A 168 9.73 -0.97 -6.20
C ALA A 168 8.66 -1.82 -6.88
N LYS A 169 8.65 -3.14 -6.63
CA LYS A 169 7.63 -4.06 -7.14
C LYS A 169 6.24 -3.68 -6.62
N GLN A 170 6.07 -3.46 -5.32
CA GLN A 170 4.80 -3.07 -4.71
C GLN A 170 4.29 -1.72 -5.25
N ALA A 171 5.18 -0.74 -5.42
CA ALA A 171 4.82 0.53 -6.03
C ALA A 171 4.42 0.38 -7.51
N GLN A 172 5.12 -0.47 -8.29
CA GLN A 172 4.79 -0.70 -9.70
C GLN A 172 3.45 -1.44 -9.85
N GLU A 173 3.19 -2.47 -9.06
CA GLU A 173 1.92 -3.19 -9.05
C GLU A 173 0.74 -2.23 -8.78
N ALA A 174 0.90 -1.32 -7.81
CA ALA A 174 -0.12 -0.31 -7.56
C ALA A 174 -0.29 0.68 -8.71
N VAL A 175 0.79 1.08 -9.40
CA VAL A 175 0.69 1.91 -10.63
C VAL A 175 -0.16 1.19 -11.67
N ASP A 176 0.13 -0.08 -11.93
CA ASP A 176 -0.54 -0.86 -12.97
C ASP A 176 -2.03 -1.08 -12.65
N GLU A 177 -2.36 -1.40 -11.39
CA GLU A 177 -3.72 -1.64 -10.92
C GLU A 177 -4.56 -0.34 -10.91
N ILE A 178 -4.02 0.76 -10.37
CA ILE A 178 -4.74 2.05 -10.33
C ILE A 178 -4.91 2.61 -11.74
N GLU A 179 -3.90 2.50 -12.62
CA GLU A 179 -4.01 2.91 -14.01
C GLU A 179 -5.05 2.07 -14.76
N GLY A 180 -5.10 0.75 -14.50
CA GLY A 180 -6.12 -0.17 -15.03
C GLY A 180 -7.52 0.27 -14.60
N PHE A 181 -7.72 0.52 -13.32
CA PHE A 181 -8.99 0.98 -12.78
C PHE A 181 -9.51 2.25 -13.47
N PHE A 182 -8.63 3.26 -13.65
CA PHE A 182 -9.06 4.49 -14.31
C PHE A 182 -9.32 4.31 -15.80
N LYS A 183 -8.57 3.47 -16.50
CA LYS A 183 -8.81 3.17 -17.93
C LYS A 183 -10.11 2.42 -18.17
N GLU A 184 -10.51 1.58 -17.24
CA GLU A 184 -11.74 0.78 -17.37
C GLU A 184 -12.99 1.57 -17.01
N ASN A 185 -12.88 2.53 -16.12
CA ASN A 185 -14.04 3.19 -15.51
C ASN A 185 -14.22 4.67 -15.90
N TYR A 186 -13.23 5.29 -16.55
CA TYR A 186 -13.30 6.72 -16.90
C TYR A 186 -12.81 6.96 -18.32
N ASP A 187 -13.46 7.92 -18.98
CA ASP A 187 -13.01 8.38 -20.29
C ASP A 187 -11.66 9.09 -20.19
N SER A 188 -10.79 8.88 -21.18
CA SER A 188 -9.47 9.53 -21.26
C SER A 188 -9.52 10.95 -21.81
N VAL A 189 -10.67 11.36 -22.34
CA VAL A 189 -10.87 12.65 -23.02
C VAL A 189 -12.15 13.29 -22.50
N ASN A 190 -12.08 14.57 -22.16
CA ASN A 190 -13.25 15.36 -21.77
C ASN A 190 -14.20 15.57 -22.97
N GLU A 191 -15.43 16.03 -22.73
CA GLU A 191 -16.42 16.32 -23.77
C GLU A 191 -15.93 17.36 -24.79
N ASP A 192 -15.02 18.26 -24.40
CA ASP A 192 -14.39 19.29 -25.26
C ASP A 192 -13.17 18.77 -26.04
N GLY A 193 -12.81 17.50 -25.89
CA GLY A 193 -11.67 16.86 -26.56
C GLY A 193 -10.31 17.10 -25.88
N SER A 194 -10.26 17.76 -24.71
CA SER A 194 -9.04 17.86 -23.92
C SER A 194 -8.74 16.58 -23.16
N GLU A 195 -7.46 16.30 -22.87
CA GLU A 195 -7.07 15.16 -22.04
C GLU A 195 -7.54 15.36 -20.59
N VAL A 196 -8.04 14.29 -19.98
CA VAL A 196 -8.39 14.28 -18.55
C VAL A 196 -7.10 14.37 -17.73
N ALA A 197 -7.11 15.18 -16.68
CA ALA A 197 -5.97 15.28 -15.77
C ALA A 197 -5.66 13.92 -15.12
N THR A 198 -4.38 13.62 -14.97
CA THR A 198 -3.95 12.39 -14.27
C THR A 198 -4.47 12.41 -12.83
N PRO A 199 -5.15 11.35 -12.38
CA PRO A 199 -5.65 11.25 -11.01
C PRO A 199 -4.54 11.38 -9.97
N GLY A 200 -4.86 12.01 -8.84
CA GLY A 200 -3.88 12.30 -7.78
C GLY A 200 -3.25 11.04 -7.18
N GLU A 201 -4.02 9.98 -7.05
CA GLU A 201 -3.57 8.67 -6.56
C GLU A 201 -2.51 8.07 -7.49
N LEU A 202 -2.74 8.14 -8.81
CA LEU A 202 -1.79 7.64 -9.80
C LEU A 202 -0.50 8.49 -9.82
N VAL A 203 -0.60 9.80 -9.64
CA VAL A 203 0.57 10.67 -9.47
C VAL A 203 1.37 10.24 -8.24
N SER A 204 0.69 10.05 -7.10
CA SER A 204 1.31 9.72 -5.83
C SER A 204 2.04 8.36 -5.84
N VAL A 205 1.47 7.32 -6.47
CA VAL A 205 2.16 6.03 -6.56
C VAL A 205 3.34 6.04 -7.53
N ARG A 206 3.28 6.85 -8.60
CA ARG A 206 4.44 7.07 -9.49
C ARG A 206 5.57 7.82 -8.79
N GLU A 207 5.22 8.81 -7.96
CA GLU A 207 6.18 9.51 -7.11
C GLU A 207 6.80 8.56 -6.07
N LEU A 208 6.01 7.66 -5.47
CA LEU A 208 6.50 6.61 -4.58
C LEU A 208 7.54 5.72 -5.27
N LEU A 209 7.25 5.25 -6.48
CA LEU A 209 8.19 4.44 -7.26
C LEU A 209 9.51 5.18 -7.50
N ALA A 210 9.43 6.45 -7.90
CA ALA A 210 10.61 7.29 -8.10
C ALA A 210 11.40 7.54 -6.79
N GLU A 211 10.69 7.67 -5.66
CA GLU A 211 11.29 7.81 -4.33
C GLU A 211 12.05 6.54 -3.92
N VAL A 212 11.47 5.36 -4.13
CA VAL A 212 12.11 4.06 -3.86
C VAL A 212 13.40 3.93 -4.64
N GLU A 213 13.37 4.22 -5.95
CA GLU A 213 14.56 4.18 -6.81
C GLU A 213 15.64 5.16 -6.36
N LYS A 214 15.27 6.36 -5.92
CA LYS A 214 16.20 7.38 -5.40
C LYS A 214 16.82 6.99 -4.06
N ARG A 215 16.05 6.34 -3.18
CA ARG A 215 16.51 5.91 -1.83
C ARG A 215 17.33 4.62 -1.89
N ARG A 216 17.23 3.85 -2.98
CA ARG A 216 17.96 2.60 -3.16
C ARG A 216 19.48 2.83 -3.10
N PRO A 217 20.23 2.09 -2.26
CA PRO A 217 21.69 2.12 -2.27
C PRO A 217 22.22 1.74 -3.65
N MET A 218 23.20 2.48 -4.13
CA MET A 218 23.87 2.16 -5.38
C MET A 218 24.59 0.82 -5.26
N THR A 219 24.43 -0.04 -6.25
CA THR A 219 25.21 -1.27 -6.36
C THR A 219 26.69 -0.97 -6.58
N GLU A 220 27.57 -1.91 -6.28
CA GLU A 220 29.01 -1.78 -6.57
C GLU A 220 29.27 -1.46 -8.04
N THR A 221 28.51 -2.09 -8.93
CA THR A 221 28.59 -1.84 -10.38
C THR A 221 28.21 -0.39 -10.73
N GLU A 222 27.11 0.11 -10.18
CA GLU A 222 26.67 1.50 -10.39
C GLU A 222 27.65 2.51 -9.82
N THR A 223 28.19 2.23 -8.62
CA THR A 223 29.22 3.06 -7.99
C THR A 223 30.45 3.15 -8.87
N LEU A 224 30.96 2.01 -9.38
CA LEU A 224 32.11 1.97 -10.29
C LEU A 224 31.83 2.64 -11.63
N GLN A 225 30.62 2.53 -12.16
CA GLN A 225 30.22 3.24 -13.39
C GLN A 225 30.21 4.74 -13.19
N ARG A 226 29.68 5.23 -12.07
CA ARG A 226 29.67 6.64 -11.71
C ARG A 226 31.09 7.19 -11.51
N GLU A 227 31.94 6.46 -10.81
CA GLU A 227 33.35 6.81 -10.66
C GLU A 227 34.08 6.85 -12.00
N LEU A 228 33.79 5.90 -12.90
CA LEU A 228 34.36 5.86 -14.25
C LEU A 228 33.94 7.10 -15.06
N ALA A 229 32.65 7.46 -15.06
CA ALA A 229 32.18 8.65 -15.75
C ALA A 229 32.89 9.90 -15.23
N ARG A 230 33.00 10.05 -13.90
CA ARG A 230 33.71 11.19 -13.28
C ARG A 230 35.19 11.21 -13.61
N ALA A 231 35.86 10.03 -13.69
CA ALA A 231 37.27 9.96 -14.07
C ALA A 231 37.50 10.39 -15.52
N ILE A 232 36.56 10.08 -16.44
CA ILE A 232 36.58 10.53 -17.83
C ILE A 232 36.38 12.04 -17.94
N GLU A 233 35.39 12.61 -17.21
CA GLU A 233 35.14 14.07 -17.18
C GLU A 233 36.37 14.87 -16.68
N LEU A 234 37.08 14.30 -15.73
CA LEU A 234 38.31 14.89 -15.17
C LEU A 234 39.58 14.55 -15.99
N GLU A 235 39.43 13.91 -17.17
CA GLU A 235 40.51 13.46 -18.05
C GLU A 235 41.55 12.55 -17.33
N ASN A 236 41.14 11.91 -16.23
CA ASN A 236 41.99 10.96 -15.49
C ASN A 236 41.86 9.56 -16.12
N TYR A 237 42.51 9.38 -17.27
CA TYR A 237 42.45 8.18 -18.07
C TYR A 237 43.03 6.94 -17.39
N GLU A 238 44.02 7.11 -16.51
CA GLU A 238 44.61 5.99 -15.76
C GLU A 238 43.60 5.43 -14.76
N ARG A 239 42.92 6.29 -13.98
CA ARG A 239 41.87 5.89 -13.09
C ARG A 239 40.68 5.29 -13.85
N ALA A 240 40.31 5.86 -14.98
CA ALA A 240 39.24 5.35 -15.83
C ALA A 240 39.56 3.93 -16.34
N ALA A 241 40.79 3.63 -16.74
CA ALA A 241 41.20 2.31 -17.14
C ALA A 241 41.11 1.28 -16.00
N GLN A 242 41.57 1.62 -14.79
CA GLN A 242 41.45 0.75 -13.61
C GLN A 242 39.99 0.43 -13.26
N LEU A 243 39.07 1.44 -13.28
CA LEU A 243 37.66 1.26 -13.00
C LEU A 243 36.96 0.41 -14.08
N ARG A 244 37.30 0.60 -15.35
CA ARG A 244 36.77 -0.23 -16.43
C ARG A 244 37.17 -1.69 -16.28
N ASP A 245 38.43 -1.97 -15.85
CA ASP A 245 38.89 -3.32 -15.67
C ASP A 245 38.23 -4.00 -14.46
N LYS A 246 37.97 -3.28 -13.38
CA LYS A 246 37.14 -3.77 -12.26
C LYS A 246 35.71 -4.12 -12.70
N LEU A 247 35.08 -3.24 -13.49
CA LEU A 247 33.74 -3.50 -14.05
C LEU A 247 33.66 -4.72 -14.91
N LYS A 248 34.71 -4.97 -15.73
CA LYS A 248 34.84 -6.22 -16.55
C LYS A 248 34.99 -7.46 -15.68
N GLY A 249 35.73 -7.37 -14.57
CA GLY A 249 35.91 -8.47 -13.60
C GLY A 249 34.56 -8.87 -12.98
N LEU A 250 33.76 -7.89 -12.52
CA LEU A 250 32.42 -8.14 -11.92
C LEU A 250 31.46 -8.80 -12.93
N LYS A 251 31.46 -8.36 -14.19
CA LYS A 251 30.62 -8.98 -15.25
C LYS A 251 31.07 -10.39 -15.63
N GLY A 252 32.36 -10.70 -15.51
CA GLY A 252 32.92 -12.03 -15.80
C GLY A 252 32.53 -13.10 -14.77
N PHE A 253 32.38 -12.73 -13.49
CA PHE A 253 31.95 -13.64 -12.43
C PHE A 253 30.46 -14.03 -12.52
N GLY A 254 29.60 -13.19 -13.09
CA GLY A 254 28.17 -13.49 -13.26
C GLY A 254 27.84 -14.54 -14.33
N HIS A 255 28.76 -14.85 -15.22
CA HIS A 255 28.55 -15.83 -16.32
C HIS A 255 28.98 -17.24 -15.96
N THR A 256 29.82 -17.45 -14.92
CA THR A 256 30.37 -18.76 -14.56
C THR A 256 29.47 -19.60 -13.66
N VAL A 257 28.40 -19.06 -13.09
CA VAL A 257 27.54 -19.80 -12.16
C VAL A 257 26.34 -20.50 -12.83
N ARG A 258 26.10 -20.26 -14.13
CA ARG A 258 24.98 -20.88 -14.89
C ARG A 258 25.35 -22.10 -15.75
N GLY A 259 26.56 -22.65 -15.64
CA GLY A 259 27.06 -23.69 -16.53
C GLY A 259 27.45 -25.01 -15.87
N GLY A 260 26.74 -25.47 -14.82
CA GLY A 260 27.11 -26.71 -14.11
C GLY A 260 26.01 -27.78 -14.07
N ALA A 261 25.28 -28.03 -15.15
CA ALA A 261 24.43 -29.19 -15.24
C ALA A 261 25.25 -30.41 -15.68
N LYS A 262 25.73 -31.21 -14.72
CA LYS A 262 26.38 -32.51 -14.96
C LYS A 262 25.44 -33.46 -15.71
N LYS A 263 25.78 -33.82 -16.95
CA LYS A 263 25.22 -34.97 -17.67
C LYS A 263 25.46 -36.24 -16.83
N ARG A 264 24.37 -36.90 -16.40
CA ARG A 264 24.43 -38.29 -15.93
C ARG A 264 24.73 -39.25 -17.10
N PRO A 265 25.65 -40.24 -16.96
CA PRO A 265 25.83 -41.25 -17.97
C PRO A 265 24.64 -42.21 -18.00
N ARG A 266 24.17 -42.54 -19.19
CA ARG A 266 23.24 -43.63 -19.47
C ARG A 266 23.95 -44.95 -19.18
N ALA A 267 23.44 -45.73 -18.24
CA ALA A 267 23.75 -47.13 -18.09
C ALA A 267 23.06 -47.90 -19.24
N GLY A 268 23.86 -48.59 -20.06
CA GLY A 268 23.35 -49.53 -21.04
C GLY A 268 22.84 -50.79 -20.37
N GLY A 269 21.63 -51.21 -20.79
CA GLY A 269 21.09 -52.51 -20.50
C GLY A 269 21.44 -53.47 -21.65
N SER A 270 21.92 -54.64 -21.34
CA SER A 270 21.85 -55.84 -22.18
C SER A 270 21.03 -56.87 -21.41
N GLY A 271 19.97 -57.36 -21.93
CA GLY A 271 19.79 -58.64 -22.58
C GLY A 271 19.45 -59.73 -21.56
N GLU A 272 18.32 -60.22 -21.60
CA GLU A 272 17.78 -61.54 -21.84
C GLU A 272 16.29 -61.61 -21.46
#